data_69a938805595becc9670e114f0213d8b
#
_entry.id   69a938805595becc9670e114f0213d8b
#
_cell.length_a   1.000
_cell.length_b   1.000
_cell.length_c   1.000
_cell.angle_alpha   90.00
_cell.angle_beta   90.00
_cell.angle_gamma   90.00
#
_symmetry.space_group_name_H-M   'P 1'
#
loop_
_entity.id
_entity.type
_entity.pdbx_description
1 polymer ?
#
loop_
_entity_poly.entity_id
_entity_poly.type
_entity_poly.pdbx_seq_one_letter_code
_entity_poly.pdbx_strand_id
1 'polypeptide(L)'
;MSSSQITCVLVDDEENATKVMSKFLESYCPDVNVLAIAHSMEGGIKAIEEHNPQLVFLDIEMPMGTGFDLLEKLGDRKFHVVFVTAYDHYAIQAI
;
A
#
# COMPACT_ATOMS: atom_id res chain seq x y z
N MET A 1 -17.60 4.14 19.56
CA MET A 1 -16.97 3.68 19.17
C MET A 1 -16.68 3.81 17.96
N SER A 2 -15.96 4.06 17.48
CA SER A 2 -15.70 4.21 16.33
C SER A 2 -15.33 3.19 15.74
N SER A 3 -15.92 2.60 15.13
CA SER A 3 -15.58 1.51 14.55
C SER A 3 -15.19 1.66 13.21
N SER A 4 -14.91 2.76 12.68
CA SER A 4 -14.70 2.86 11.30
C SER A 4 -13.29 2.97 10.95
N GLN A 5 -12.44 2.16 11.47
CA GLN A 5 -11.05 2.20 11.04
C GLN A 5 -10.88 1.54 9.69
N ILE A 6 -10.09 2.16 8.85
CA ILE A 6 -9.77 1.60 7.54
C ILE A 6 -8.43 0.91 7.67
N THR A 7 -8.37 -0.37 7.36
CA THR A 7 -7.14 -1.12 7.46
C THR A 7 -6.34 -0.98 6.17
N CYS A 8 -5.03 -0.87 6.28
CA CYS A 8 -4.20 -0.74 5.10
C CYS A 8 -2.87 -1.46 5.21
N VAL A 9 -2.26 -1.69 4.07
CA VAL A 9 -0.91 -2.24 3.96
C VAL A 9 -0.12 -1.28 3.08
N LEU A 10 1.13 -1.02 3.45
CA LEU A 10 2.02 -0.19 2.68
C LEU A 10 3.04 -1.06 1.97
N VAL A 11 3.22 -0.88 0.68
CA VAL A 11 4.18 -1.66 -0.10
C VAL A 11 5.06 -0.72 -0.89
N ASP A 12 6.34 -0.66 -0.54
CA ASP A 12 7.30 0.23 -1.21
C ASP A 12 8.69 -0.32 -0.90
N ASP A 13 9.54 -0.41 -1.89
CA ASP A 13 10.87 -0.96 -1.68
C ASP A 13 11.77 -0.02 -0.87
N GLU A 14 11.42 1.25 -0.73
CA GLU A 14 12.21 2.16 0.07
C GLU A 14 11.69 2.25 1.47
N GLU A 15 12.52 1.89 2.44
CA GLU A 15 12.14 1.93 3.83
C GLU A 15 11.78 3.34 4.29
N ASN A 16 12.53 4.33 3.82
CA ASN A 16 12.25 5.69 4.22
C ASN A 16 10.89 6.16 3.73
N ALA A 17 10.50 5.73 2.54
CA ALA A 17 9.20 6.11 2.00
C ALA A 17 8.06 5.55 2.85
N THR A 18 8.19 4.32 3.30
CA THR A 18 7.15 3.73 4.15
C THR A 18 7.13 4.38 5.53
N LYS A 19 8.29 4.78 6.05
CA LYS A 19 8.33 5.47 7.32
C LYS A 19 7.63 6.83 7.23
N VAL A 20 7.90 7.57 6.18
CA VAL A 20 7.27 8.87 5.98
C VAL A 20 5.76 8.71 5.81
N MET A 21 5.35 7.75 5.01
CA MET A 21 3.93 7.52 4.77
C MET A 21 3.22 7.09 6.06
N SER A 22 3.85 6.22 6.83
CA SER A 22 3.27 5.74 8.07
C SER A 22 3.07 6.90 9.06
N LYS A 23 4.05 7.78 9.16
CA LYS A 23 3.93 8.94 10.03
C LYS A 23 2.88 9.91 9.53
N PHE A 24 2.79 10.09 8.23
CA PHE A 24 1.80 10.97 7.63
C PHE A 24 0.40 10.45 7.96
N LEU A 25 0.18 9.16 7.79
CA LEU A 25 -1.12 8.57 8.07
C LEU A 25 -1.47 8.69 9.55
N GLU A 26 -0.47 8.47 10.41
CA GLU A 26 -0.71 8.56 11.83
C GLU A 26 -1.10 9.98 12.23
N SER A 27 -0.48 10.98 11.62
CA SER A 27 -0.72 12.37 12.00
C SER A 27 -1.98 12.95 11.39
N TYR A 28 -2.26 12.60 10.13
CA TYR A 28 -3.34 13.25 9.40
C TYR A 28 -4.52 12.35 9.10
N CYS A 29 -4.35 11.05 9.23
CA CYS A 29 -5.43 10.12 8.92
C CYS A 29 -5.56 9.11 10.06
N PRO A 30 -6.00 9.56 11.23
CA PRO A 30 -6.03 8.68 12.40
C PRO A 30 -7.00 7.50 12.26
N ASP A 31 -7.90 7.57 11.28
CA ASP A 31 -8.83 6.46 11.06
C ASP A 31 -8.22 5.35 10.22
N VAL A 32 -7.00 5.57 9.70
CA VAL A 32 -6.34 4.55 8.88
C VAL A 32 -5.38 3.77 9.78
N ASN A 33 -5.56 2.47 9.81
CA ASN A 33 -4.72 1.60 10.64
C ASN A 33 -3.79 0.79 9.74
N VAL A 34 -2.48 1.00 9.88
CA VAL A 34 -1.49 0.28 9.07
C VAL A 34 -1.26 -1.09 9.69
N LEU A 35 -1.69 -2.13 9.01
CA LEU A 35 -1.56 -3.49 9.51
C LEU A 35 -0.19 -4.09 9.22
N ALA A 36 0.42 -3.73 8.13
CA ALA A 36 1.72 -4.27 7.76
C ALA A 36 2.41 -3.37 6.76
N ILE A 37 3.72 -3.47 6.70
CA ILE A 37 4.53 -2.73 5.76
C ILE A 37 5.43 -3.76 5.07
N ALA A 38 5.47 -3.72 3.75
CA ALA A 38 6.30 -4.63 2.97
C ALA A 38 7.21 -3.83 2.07
N HIS A 39 8.39 -4.36 1.79
CA HIS A 39 9.38 -3.66 0.99
C HIS A 39 9.73 -4.44 -0.28
N SER A 40 8.89 -5.35 -0.69
CA SER A 40 9.08 -6.10 -1.92
C SER A 40 7.73 -6.56 -2.44
N MET A 41 7.69 -6.95 -3.69
CA MET A 41 6.46 -7.46 -4.28
C MET A 41 6.00 -8.72 -3.55
N GLU A 42 6.92 -9.64 -3.30
CA GLU A 42 6.59 -10.87 -2.65
C GLU A 42 6.07 -10.63 -1.24
N GLY A 43 6.75 -9.78 -0.48
CA GLY A 43 6.31 -9.41 0.85
C GLY A 43 4.96 -8.72 0.85
N GLY A 44 4.73 -7.89 -0.17
CA GLY A 44 3.46 -7.20 -0.31
C GLY A 44 2.31 -8.16 -0.54
N ILE A 45 2.51 -9.12 -1.44
CA ILE A 45 1.48 -10.12 -1.73
C ILE A 45 1.15 -10.91 -0.45
N LYS A 46 2.20 -11.33 0.27
CA LYS A 46 2.01 -12.10 1.47
C LYS A 46 1.25 -11.31 2.53
N ALA A 47 1.62 -10.04 2.71
CA ALA A 47 0.97 -9.19 3.70
C ALA A 47 -0.50 -8.96 3.36
N ILE A 48 -0.79 -8.73 2.09
CA ILE A 48 -2.17 -8.50 1.65
C ILE A 48 -3.00 -9.77 1.84
N GLU A 49 -2.44 -10.91 1.50
CA GLU A 49 -3.16 -12.16 1.66
C GLU A 49 -3.41 -12.48 3.13
N GLU A 50 -2.43 -12.15 3.97
CA GLU A 50 -2.55 -12.47 5.37
C GLU A 50 -3.49 -11.54 6.10
N HIS A 51 -3.48 -10.27 5.78
CA HIS A 51 -4.22 -9.28 6.53
C HIS A 51 -5.54 -8.84 5.89
N ASN A 52 -5.75 -9.11 4.63
CA ASN A 52 -6.96 -8.71 3.90
C ASN A 52 -7.32 -7.25 4.16
N PRO A 53 -6.43 -6.32 3.84
CA PRO A 53 -6.68 -4.91 4.13
C PRO A 53 -7.76 -4.33 3.22
N GLN A 54 -8.34 -3.23 3.64
CA GLN A 54 -9.31 -2.52 2.82
C GLN A 54 -8.60 -1.60 1.82
N LEU A 55 -7.36 -1.22 2.11
CA LEU A 55 -6.65 -0.23 1.32
C LEU A 55 -5.18 -0.63 1.20
N VAL A 56 -4.59 -0.47 0.05
CA VAL A 56 -3.18 -0.75 -0.16
C VAL A 56 -2.53 0.48 -0.78
N PHE A 57 -1.49 1.00 -0.13
CA PHE A 57 -0.67 2.06 -0.70
C PHE A 57 0.51 1.35 -1.36
N LEU A 58 0.67 1.54 -2.66
CA LEU A 58 1.51 0.69 -3.47
C LEU A 58 2.42 1.52 -4.35
N ASP A 59 3.71 1.26 -4.28
CA ASP A 59 4.67 1.91 -5.17
C ASP A 59 4.53 1.30 -6.56
N ILE A 60 4.62 2.14 -7.58
CA ILE A 60 4.51 1.66 -8.94
C ILE A 60 5.74 0.88 -9.34
N GLU A 61 6.94 1.36 -8.98
CA GLU A 61 8.16 0.70 -9.40
C GLU A 61 8.84 0.01 -8.25
N MET A 62 9.05 -1.27 -8.36
CA MET A 62 9.76 -2.05 -7.38
C MET A 62 10.74 -2.97 -8.11
N PRO A 63 11.83 -3.38 -7.44
CA PRO A 63 12.90 -4.10 -8.14
C PRO A 63 12.48 -5.33 -8.93
N MET A 64 11.60 -6.13 -8.43
CA MET A 64 11.26 -7.37 -9.12
C MET A 64 9.97 -7.27 -9.91
N GLY A 65 9.51 -6.07 -10.18
CA GLY A 65 8.28 -5.90 -10.93
C GLY A 65 7.64 -4.58 -10.58
N THR A 66 6.43 -4.37 -11.05
CA THR A 66 5.73 -3.13 -10.78
C THR A 66 4.55 -3.39 -9.85
N GLY A 67 3.98 -2.31 -9.36
CA GLY A 67 2.77 -2.42 -8.56
C GLY A 67 1.64 -3.07 -9.33
N PHE A 68 1.61 -2.87 -10.66
CA PHE A 68 0.59 -3.50 -11.48
C PHE A 68 0.76 -5.02 -11.53
N ASP A 69 2.03 -5.48 -11.54
CA ASP A 69 2.30 -6.92 -11.51
C ASP A 69 1.79 -7.53 -10.21
N LEU A 70 1.95 -6.80 -9.11
CA LEU A 70 1.48 -7.28 -7.82
C LEU A 70 -0.04 -7.46 -7.85
N LEU A 71 -0.75 -6.48 -8.38
CA LEU A 71 -2.20 -6.54 -8.45
C LEU A 71 -2.66 -7.72 -9.33
N GLU A 72 -1.94 -7.95 -10.40
CA GLU A 72 -2.29 -9.06 -11.27
C GLU A 72 -2.13 -10.39 -10.56
N LYS A 73 -1.09 -10.55 -9.77
CA LYS A 73 -0.87 -11.79 -9.06
C LYS A 73 -1.89 -12.03 -7.95
N LEU A 74 -2.46 -10.96 -7.41
CA LEU A 74 -3.46 -11.11 -6.36
C LEU A 74 -4.83 -11.47 -6.91
N GLY A 75 -5.07 -11.19 -8.17
CA GLY A 75 -6.31 -11.58 -8.82
C GLY A 75 -7.53 -10.84 -8.30
N ASP A 76 -8.55 -11.58 -7.92
CA ASP A 76 -9.85 -10.99 -7.61
C ASP A 76 -10.01 -10.43 -6.22
N ARG A 77 -8.94 -10.18 -5.50
CA ARG A 77 -9.09 -9.67 -4.17
C ARG A 77 -9.65 -8.27 -4.19
N LYS A 78 -10.47 -7.96 -3.21
CA LYS A 78 -11.16 -6.69 -3.19
C LYS A 78 -10.53 -5.76 -2.20
N PHE A 79 -9.87 -4.74 -2.67
CA PHE A 79 -9.35 -3.67 -1.85
C PHE A 79 -9.15 -2.47 -2.75
N HIS A 80 -9.02 -1.30 -2.13
CA HIS A 80 -8.77 -0.09 -2.88
C HIS A 80 -7.26 0.12 -2.95
N VAL A 81 -6.78 0.66 -4.05
CA VAL A 81 -5.36 0.87 -4.26
C VAL A 81 -5.08 2.34 -4.45
N VAL A 82 -4.07 2.83 -3.74
CA VAL A 82 -3.55 4.17 -3.97
C VAL A 82 -2.11 4.00 -4.40
N PHE A 83 -1.79 4.43 -5.61
CA PHE A 83 -0.42 4.34 -6.08
C PHE A 83 0.38 5.51 -5.55
N VAL A 84 1.53 5.20 -4.99
CA VAL A 84 2.43 6.21 -4.44
C VAL A 84 3.75 6.08 -5.18
N THR A 85 4.29 7.19 -5.67
CA THR A 85 5.51 7.13 -6.41
C THR A 85 6.32 8.39 -6.16
N ALA A 86 7.63 8.26 -6.26
CA ALA A 86 8.52 9.38 -6.10
C ALA A 86 8.62 10.22 -7.37
N TYR A 87 8.02 9.77 -8.47
CA TYR A 87 8.14 10.48 -9.72
C TYR A 87 6.91 11.34 -9.98
N ASP A 88 7.09 12.63 -10.09
CA ASP A 88 5.98 13.54 -10.27
C ASP A 88 5.14 13.25 -11.50
N HIS A 89 5.78 12.77 -12.54
CA HIS A 89 5.04 12.54 -13.78
C HIS A 89 4.18 11.28 -13.74
N TYR A 90 4.20 10.58 -12.60
CA TYR A 90 3.29 9.47 -12.47
C TYR A 90 2.12 9.89 -11.60
N ALA A 91 1.67 11.08 -11.72
CA ALA A 91 0.52 11.53 -10.94
C ALA A 91 -0.70 10.77 -11.44
N ILE A 92 -0.85 9.55 -11.03
CA ILE A 92 -1.89 8.70 -11.52
C ILE A 92 -3.00 8.60 -10.52
N GLN A 93 -4.21 8.68 -11.01
CA GLN A 93 -5.33 8.49 -10.15
C GLN A 93 -5.71 7.06 -10.20
N ALA A 94 -5.67 6.39 -9.09
CA ALA A 94 -6.03 5.00 -9.02
C ALA A 94 -7.50 4.90 -8.77
N ILE A 95 -8.25 4.85 -9.75
CA ILE A 95 -9.68 4.81 -9.62
C ILE A 95 -10.18 3.43 -9.83
#